data_ffd7b086ed0d888f7df899dfca15fa92
#
_entry.id   ffd7b086ed0d888f7df899dfca15fa92
#
_cell.length_a   1.000
_cell.length_b   1.000
_cell.length_c   1.000
_cell.angle_alpha   90.00
_cell.angle_beta   90.00
_cell.angle_gamma   90.00
#
_symmetry.space_group_name_H-M   'P 1'
#
loop_
_entity.id
_entity.type
_entity.pdbx_description
1 polymer ?
#
loop_
_entity_poly.entity_id
_entity_poly.type
_entity_poly.pdbx_seq_one_letter_code
_entity_poly.pdbx_strand_id
1 'polypeptide(L)'
;KRTVSVMELDNSVDKRVTTELARQLALWMSYEDVVRVAQLKSSRERMQKIRSEVQAEAGMPIKVTEFLKPGIEEFCSVLPSFLAKPILKVCRKHGLVNRLHVGLSLTTTTISGYTVLWILARMRSLRPMGNRFREEQELIEEWLEDVRRGFAVSIEVAESVVSLSRLVKGYGETHRRGVQNYRAIRDEKVARALDGTIEAKIASRSI
;
A
#
# COMPACT_ATOMS: atom_id res chain seq x y z
N LYS A 1 13.49 11.27 -1.86
CA LYS A 1 14.31 11.09 -3.08
C LYS A 1 13.43 10.79 -4.30
N ARG A 2 12.50 9.83 -4.26
CA ARG A 2 11.63 9.43 -5.40
C ARG A 2 10.77 10.58 -5.95
N THR A 3 10.24 11.44 -5.09
CA THR A 3 9.38 12.58 -5.48
C THR A 3 10.18 13.79 -5.96
N VAL A 4 11.45 13.91 -5.60
CA VAL A 4 12.29 15.08 -5.96
C VAL A 4 12.49 15.17 -7.46
N SER A 5 12.79 14.04 -8.12
CA SER A 5 12.97 14.00 -9.58
C SER A 5 11.71 14.34 -10.37
N VAL A 6 10.53 14.12 -9.80
CA VAL A 6 9.24 14.48 -10.40
C VAL A 6 8.92 15.96 -10.15
N MET A 7 9.29 16.49 -8.98
CA MET A 7 9.08 17.89 -8.62
C MET A 7 9.78 18.87 -9.57
N GLU A 8 10.93 18.47 -10.10
CA GLU A 8 11.68 19.27 -11.08
C GLU A 8 10.96 19.35 -12.44
N LEU A 9 10.19 18.33 -12.79
CA LEU A 9 9.42 18.27 -14.04
C LEU A 9 8.05 18.96 -13.95
N ASP A 10 7.53 19.12 -12.72
CA ASP A 10 6.23 19.74 -12.49
C ASP A 10 6.35 21.28 -12.58
N ASN A 11 6.01 21.86 -13.72
CA ASN A 11 6.05 23.31 -13.96
C ASN A 11 4.78 24.04 -13.50
N SER A 12 3.82 23.34 -12.88
CA SER A 12 2.63 23.99 -12.30
C SER A 12 3.00 24.89 -11.13
N VAL A 13 2.30 26.02 -10.99
CA VAL A 13 2.55 27.02 -9.94
C VAL A 13 2.46 26.38 -8.54
N ASP A 14 1.47 25.52 -8.35
CA ASP A 14 1.15 24.93 -7.04
C ASP A 14 1.82 23.55 -6.83
N LYS A 15 2.65 23.09 -7.77
CA LYS A 15 3.23 21.72 -7.74
C LYS A 15 2.15 20.66 -7.45
N ARG A 16 0.98 20.81 -8.06
CA ARG A 16 -0.22 20.02 -7.76
C ARG A 16 -0.02 18.55 -8.05
N VAL A 17 0.57 18.22 -9.20
CA VAL A 17 0.81 16.83 -9.60
C VAL A 17 1.82 16.17 -8.67
N THR A 18 2.90 16.88 -8.32
CA THR A 18 3.91 16.38 -7.37
C THR A 18 3.32 16.15 -5.97
N THR A 19 2.45 17.05 -5.52
CA THR A 19 1.78 16.93 -4.21
C THR A 19 0.87 15.70 -4.18
N GLU A 20 0.06 15.50 -5.23
CA GLU A 20 -0.81 14.32 -5.34
C GLU A 20 -0.01 13.04 -5.50
N LEU A 21 1.06 13.05 -6.29
CA LEU A 21 1.99 11.92 -6.40
C LEU A 21 2.58 11.54 -5.05
N ALA A 22 3.08 12.52 -4.28
CA ALA A 22 3.64 12.27 -2.97
C ALA A 22 2.61 11.64 -2.03
N ARG A 23 1.36 12.13 -2.07
CA ARG A 23 0.24 11.60 -1.29
C ARG A 23 -0.09 10.17 -1.69
N GLN A 24 -0.22 9.90 -3.00
CA GLN A 24 -0.54 8.56 -3.51
C GLN A 24 0.60 7.57 -3.23
N LEU A 25 1.85 7.98 -3.41
CA LEU A 25 3.01 7.16 -3.09
C LEU A 25 3.05 6.79 -1.59
N ALA A 26 2.79 7.75 -0.71
CA ALA A 26 2.74 7.49 0.73
C ALA A 26 1.61 6.51 1.10
N LEU A 27 0.44 6.67 0.47
CA LEU A 27 -0.68 5.75 0.64
C LEU A 27 -0.32 4.35 0.14
N TRP A 28 0.22 4.23 -1.06
CA TRP A 28 0.60 2.94 -1.65
C TRP A 28 1.65 2.22 -0.81
N MET A 29 2.71 2.93 -0.40
CA MET A 29 3.78 2.37 0.43
C MET A 29 3.33 1.96 1.84
N SER A 30 2.23 2.51 2.36
CA SER A 30 1.70 2.18 3.69
C SER A 30 0.51 1.22 3.64
N TYR A 31 0.00 0.91 2.46
CA TYR A 31 -1.14 0.03 2.29
C TYR A 31 -0.73 -1.44 2.44
N GLU A 32 -1.59 -2.25 3.08
CA GLU A 32 -1.37 -3.68 3.35
C GLU A 32 -0.07 -4.05 4.12
N ASP A 33 0.58 -3.06 4.69
CA ASP A 33 1.79 -3.29 5.47
C ASP A 33 1.45 -3.66 6.90
N VAL A 34 1.42 -4.97 7.18
CA VAL A 34 1.18 -5.50 8.53
C VAL A 34 2.14 -4.90 9.56
N VAL A 35 3.39 -4.68 9.16
CA VAL A 35 4.42 -4.06 10.02
C VAL A 35 4.05 -2.61 10.32
N ARG A 36 3.61 -1.84 9.30
CA ARG A 36 3.18 -0.46 9.47
C ARG A 36 1.91 -0.36 10.32
N VAL A 37 0.95 -1.24 10.08
CA VAL A 37 -0.26 -1.34 10.90
C VAL A 37 0.09 -1.63 12.36
N ALA A 38 1.01 -2.58 12.61
CA ALA A 38 1.46 -2.89 13.97
C ALA A 38 2.14 -1.69 14.64
N GLN A 39 2.98 -0.93 13.91
CA GLN A 39 3.60 0.30 14.40
C GLN A 39 2.55 1.35 14.80
N LEU A 40 1.57 1.60 13.92
CA LEU A 40 0.51 2.56 14.20
C LEU A 40 -0.36 2.13 15.38
N LYS A 41 -0.71 0.83 15.44
CA LYS A 41 -1.55 0.29 16.53
C LYS A 41 -0.85 0.22 17.89
N SER A 42 0.48 0.16 17.91
CA SER A 42 1.29 0.19 19.15
C SER A 42 1.81 1.59 19.49
N SER A 43 1.45 2.61 18.74
CA SER A 43 1.96 3.97 18.97
C SER A 43 1.31 4.63 20.19
N ARG A 44 2.08 5.46 20.89
CA ARG A 44 1.62 6.22 22.05
C ARG A 44 0.55 7.25 21.67
N GLU A 45 0.72 7.89 20.51
CA GLU A 45 -0.20 8.90 19.99
C GLU A 45 -1.60 8.31 19.75
N ARG A 46 -1.66 7.10 19.19
CA ARG A 46 -2.92 6.38 19.01
C ARG A 46 -3.60 6.09 20.34
N MET A 47 -2.84 5.63 21.35
CA MET A 47 -3.38 5.35 22.66
C MET A 47 -3.91 6.62 23.33
N GLN A 48 -3.22 7.73 23.21
CA GLN A 48 -3.68 9.04 23.71
C GLN A 48 -4.97 9.47 23.01
N LYS A 49 -5.04 9.32 21.69
CA LYS A 49 -6.24 9.62 20.91
C LYS A 49 -7.44 8.77 21.36
N ILE A 50 -7.26 7.45 21.51
CA ILE A 50 -8.32 6.57 22.02
C ILE A 50 -8.78 7.01 23.41
N ARG A 51 -7.85 7.33 24.33
CA ARG A 51 -8.21 7.81 25.67
C ARG A 51 -9.03 9.09 25.62
N SER A 52 -8.69 10.03 24.75
CA SER A 52 -9.46 11.26 24.58
C SER A 52 -10.85 11.02 23.97
N GLU A 53 -10.94 10.11 22.99
CA GLU A 53 -12.22 9.74 22.34
C GLU A 53 -13.22 9.10 23.32
N VAL A 54 -12.73 8.24 24.22
CA VAL A 54 -13.57 7.61 25.27
C VAL A 54 -13.65 8.43 26.56
N GLN A 55 -13.07 9.64 26.58
CA GLN A 55 -13.06 10.54 27.73
C GLN A 55 -12.56 9.86 29.02
N ALA A 56 -11.56 8.97 28.90
CA ALA A 56 -11.01 8.25 30.05
C ALA A 56 -10.20 9.17 30.95
N GLU A 57 -10.51 9.19 32.22
CA GLU A 57 -9.77 9.94 33.26
C GLU A 57 -8.32 9.46 33.38
N ALA A 58 -7.47 10.31 33.96
CA ALA A 58 -6.07 9.98 34.20
C ALA A 58 -5.98 8.76 35.13
N GLY A 59 -5.23 7.73 34.69
CA GLY A 59 -5.08 6.48 35.47
C GLY A 59 -6.19 5.45 35.26
N MET A 60 -7.32 5.80 34.62
CA MET A 60 -8.38 4.85 34.31
C MET A 60 -7.89 3.76 33.35
N PRO A 61 -8.02 2.47 33.68
CA PRO A 61 -7.65 1.39 32.75
C PRO A 61 -8.63 1.32 31.60
N ILE A 62 -8.10 1.25 30.36
CA ILE A 62 -8.89 1.03 29.16
C ILE A 62 -8.50 -0.29 28.53
N LYS A 63 -9.49 -1.00 27.99
CA LYS A 63 -9.27 -2.24 27.23
C LYS A 63 -9.52 -1.97 25.75
N VAL A 64 -8.46 -2.09 24.94
CA VAL A 64 -8.55 -1.93 23.48
C VAL A 64 -8.35 -3.30 22.84
N THR A 65 -9.35 -3.77 22.12
CA THR A 65 -9.30 -5.06 21.41
C THR A 65 -9.41 -4.81 19.92
N GLU A 66 -8.45 -5.33 19.18
CA GLU A 66 -8.41 -5.30 17.71
C GLU A 66 -8.93 -6.61 17.17
N PHE A 67 -9.90 -6.53 16.28
CA PHE A 67 -10.38 -7.69 15.54
C PHE A 67 -9.67 -7.72 14.19
N LEU A 68 -8.75 -8.65 14.03
CA LEU A 68 -7.97 -8.84 12.82
C LEU A 68 -8.44 -10.11 12.13
N LYS A 69 -8.51 -10.07 10.82
CA LYS A 69 -8.87 -11.23 10.01
C LYS A 69 -7.85 -11.39 8.86
N PRO A 70 -6.57 -11.62 9.19
CA PRO A 70 -5.56 -11.79 8.17
C PRO A 70 -5.86 -13.04 7.34
N GLY A 71 -5.73 -12.90 6.02
CA GLY A 71 -5.66 -14.03 5.13
C GLY A 71 -4.28 -14.69 5.17
N ILE A 72 -4.16 -15.84 4.52
CA ILE A 72 -2.89 -16.57 4.49
C ILE A 72 -1.80 -15.78 3.75
N GLU A 73 -2.14 -14.95 2.79
CA GLU A 73 -1.18 -14.13 2.05
C GLU A 73 -0.62 -13.00 2.92
N GLU A 74 -1.46 -12.35 3.73
CA GLU A 74 -1.03 -11.32 4.69
C GLU A 74 -0.14 -11.93 5.77
N PHE A 75 -0.49 -13.12 6.26
CA PHE A 75 0.35 -13.85 7.22
C PHE A 75 1.71 -14.17 6.60
N CYS A 76 1.72 -14.72 5.38
CA CYS A 76 2.95 -15.06 4.68
C CYS A 76 3.78 -13.81 4.28
N SER A 77 3.17 -12.63 4.15
CA SER A 77 3.89 -11.40 3.79
C SER A 77 4.89 -10.96 4.86
N VAL A 78 4.68 -11.36 6.10
CA VAL A 78 5.57 -11.06 7.25
C VAL A 78 6.71 -12.07 7.37
N LEU A 79 6.58 -13.24 6.72
CA LEU A 79 7.59 -14.28 6.79
C LEU A 79 8.69 -14.08 5.73
N PRO A 80 9.93 -14.51 6.03
CA PRO A 80 10.97 -14.63 5.02
C PRO A 80 10.52 -15.49 3.83
N SER A 81 10.93 -15.12 2.63
CA SER A 81 10.48 -15.75 1.37
C SER A 81 10.68 -17.26 1.33
N PHE A 82 11.71 -17.80 1.99
CA PHE A 82 12.00 -19.23 2.02
C PHE A 82 10.96 -20.01 2.85
N LEU A 83 10.30 -19.38 3.82
CA LEU A 83 9.19 -19.95 4.58
C LEU A 83 7.83 -19.66 3.91
N ALA A 84 7.64 -18.46 3.43
CA ALA A 84 6.36 -18.03 2.83
C ALA A 84 6.05 -18.80 1.53
N LYS A 85 7.04 -18.99 0.64
CA LYS A 85 6.83 -19.64 -0.66
C LYS A 85 6.24 -21.05 -0.58
N PRO A 86 6.79 -22.01 0.23
CA PRO A 86 6.23 -23.34 0.32
C PRO A 86 4.83 -23.34 0.92
N ILE A 87 4.56 -22.50 1.94
CA ILE A 87 3.23 -22.36 2.54
C ILE A 87 2.22 -21.89 1.50
N LEU A 88 2.53 -20.81 0.79
CA LEU A 88 1.65 -20.25 -0.25
C LEU A 88 1.44 -21.25 -1.39
N LYS A 89 2.49 -21.99 -1.82
CA LYS A 89 2.38 -22.99 -2.86
C LYS A 89 1.40 -24.10 -2.49
N VAL A 90 1.48 -24.62 -1.26
CA VAL A 90 0.54 -25.63 -0.75
C VAL A 90 -0.87 -25.07 -0.64
N CYS A 91 -1.04 -23.88 -0.07
CA CYS A 91 -2.37 -23.25 0.08
C CYS A 91 -3.02 -22.95 -1.28
N ARG A 92 -2.25 -22.50 -2.27
CA ARG A 92 -2.76 -22.26 -3.64
C ARG A 92 -3.17 -23.58 -4.31
N LYS A 93 -2.37 -24.63 -4.20
CA LYS A 93 -2.68 -25.96 -4.76
C LYS A 93 -4.00 -26.51 -4.24
N HIS A 94 -4.32 -26.28 -2.98
CA HIS A 94 -5.55 -26.76 -2.33
C HIS A 94 -6.70 -25.74 -2.33
N GLY A 95 -6.56 -24.59 -3.01
CA GLY A 95 -7.60 -23.55 -3.07
C GLY A 95 -7.90 -22.90 -1.71
N LEU A 96 -6.97 -22.97 -0.76
CA LEU A 96 -7.15 -22.52 0.62
C LEU A 96 -6.87 -21.03 0.81
N VAL A 97 -6.22 -20.38 -0.15
CA VAL A 97 -5.79 -18.97 -0.04
C VAL A 97 -6.95 -18.03 0.26
N ASN A 98 -8.09 -18.23 -0.39
CA ASN A 98 -9.28 -17.40 -0.21
C ASN A 98 -10.22 -17.91 0.89
N ARG A 99 -9.97 -19.10 1.45
CA ARG A 99 -10.83 -19.73 2.47
C ARG A 99 -10.23 -19.64 3.87
N LEU A 100 -8.91 -19.63 3.98
CA LEU A 100 -8.23 -19.55 5.28
C LEU A 100 -8.08 -18.09 5.71
N HIS A 101 -9.01 -17.67 6.55
CA HIS A 101 -8.93 -16.42 7.29
C HIS A 101 -8.94 -16.75 8.78
N VAL A 102 -7.89 -16.37 9.47
CA VAL A 102 -7.82 -16.58 10.92
C VAL A 102 -8.37 -15.33 11.61
N GLY A 103 -9.55 -15.49 12.23
CA GLY A 103 -10.08 -14.43 13.10
C GLY A 103 -9.18 -14.32 14.35
N LEU A 104 -8.44 -13.23 14.46
CA LEU A 104 -7.57 -12.95 15.61
C LEU A 104 -8.14 -11.78 16.40
N SER A 105 -8.47 -12.03 17.64
CA SER A 105 -8.83 -11.00 18.61
C SER A 105 -7.62 -10.67 19.47
N LEU A 106 -7.04 -9.51 19.27
CA LEU A 106 -5.82 -9.06 19.95
C LEU A 106 -6.12 -7.91 20.90
N THR A 107 -6.03 -8.14 22.20
CA THR A 107 -6.17 -7.06 23.18
C THR A 107 -4.83 -6.32 23.32
N THR A 108 -4.72 -5.18 22.66
CA THR A 108 -3.47 -4.42 22.51
C THR A 108 -3.01 -3.72 23.81
N THR A 109 -3.89 -3.64 24.79
CA THR A 109 -3.61 -3.09 26.13
C THR A 109 -3.13 -4.15 27.14
N THR A 110 -3.05 -5.43 26.72
CA THR A 110 -2.40 -6.48 27.51
C THR A 110 -0.91 -6.58 27.19
N ILE A 111 -0.12 -7.09 28.11
CA ILE A 111 1.31 -7.33 27.91
C ILE A 111 1.53 -8.23 26.68
N SER A 112 0.80 -9.34 26.56
CA SER A 112 0.91 -10.27 25.44
C SER A 112 0.53 -9.64 24.11
N GLY A 113 -0.62 -8.95 24.07
CA GLY A 113 -1.10 -8.29 22.85
C GLY A 113 -0.17 -7.16 22.39
N TYR A 114 0.32 -6.35 23.32
CA TYR A 114 1.31 -5.33 23.00
C TYR A 114 2.62 -5.93 22.51
N THR A 115 3.12 -7.00 23.15
CA THR A 115 4.36 -7.68 22.76
C THR A 115 4.27 -8.23 21.33
N VAL A 116 3.14 -8.81 20.94
CA VAL A 116 2.91 -9.28 19.56
C VAL A 116 3.01 -8.12 18.57
N LEU A 117 2.32 -7.00 18.82
CA LEU A 117 2.41 -5.82 17.95
C LEU A 117 3.82 -5.24 17.93
N TRP A 118 4.50 -5.20 19.06
CA TRP A 118 5.86 -4.69 19.17
C TRP A 118 6.86 -5.54 18.36
N ILE A 119 6.74 -6.87 18.41
CA ILE A 119 7.57 -7.79 17.59
C ILE A 119 7.28 -7.55 16.11
N LEU A 120 6.00 -7.53 15.70
CA LEU A 120 5.61 -7.27 14.32
C LEU A 120 6.13 -5.92 13.83
N ALA A 121 6.02 -4.87 14.64
CA ALA A 121 6.54 -3.55 14.31
C ALA A 121 8.05 -3.52 14.07
N ARG A 122 8.82 -4.38 14.77
CA ARG A 122 10.28 -4.51 14.61
C ARG A 122 10.71 -5.36 13.41
N MET A 123 9.81 -6.14 12.83
CA MET A 123 10.09 -6.91 11.62
C MET A 123 10.31 -6.04 10.37
N ARG A 124 10.31 -4.70 10.52
CA ARG A 124 10.56 -3.74 9.43
C ARG A 124 11.86 -4.04 8.67
N SER A 125 12.92 -4.44 9.36
CA SER A 125 14.21 -4.79 8.75
C SER A 125 14.15 -6.06 7.88
N LEU A 126 13.19 -6.95 8.11
CA LEU A 126 12.98 -8.17 7.32
C LEU A 126 12.11 -7.92 6.09
N ARG A 127 11.39 -6.79 6.05
CA ARG A 127 10.46 -6.43 4.98
C ARG A 127 11.07 -6.49 3.56
N PRO A 128 12.30 -6.00 3.30
CA PRO A 128 12.90 -6.08 1.97
C PRO A 128 13.17 -7.51 1.49
N MET A 129 13.17 -8.49 2.39
CA MET A 129 13.36 -9.90 2.06
C MET A 129 12.07 -10.58 1.56
N GLY A 130 10.92 -9.92 1.69
CA GLY A 130 9.64 -10.42 1.21
C GLY A 130 9.48 -10.26 -0.30
N ASN A 131 9.00 -11.30 -1.01
CA ASN A 131 8.74 -11.22 -2.44
C ASN A 131 7.70 -10.15 -2.76
N ARG A 132 6.63 -10.08 -1.97
CA ARG A 132 5.56 -9.10 -2.15
C ARG A 132 6.08 -7.67 -2.09
N PHE A 133 6.96 -7.39 -1.13
CA PHE A 133 7.58 -6.05 -1.05
C PHE A 133 8.35 -5.70 -2.33
N ARG A 134 9.08 -6.66 -2.91
CA ARG A 134 9.81 -6.43 -4.17
C ARG A 134 8.87 -6.18 -5.34
N GLU A 135 7.85 -7.02 -5.50
CA GLU A 135 6.83 -6.86 -6.55
C GLU A 135 6.12 -5.50 -6.47
N GLU A 136 5.78 -5.05 -5.25
CA GLU A 136 5.20 -3.72 -5.02
C GLU A 136 6.19 -2.59 -5.33
N GLN A 137 7.47 -2.75 -4.97
CA GLN A 137 8.47 -1.73 -5.28
C GLN A 137 8.72 -1.63 -6.79
N GLU A 138 8.76 -2.74 -7.51
CA GLU A 138 8.87 -2.78 -8.98
C GLU A 138 7.68 -2.05 -9.62
N LEU A 139 6.46 -2.35 -9.18
CA LEU A 139 5.26 -1.70 -9.70
C LEU A 139 5.23 -0.19 -9.41
N ILE A 140 5.71 0.23 -8.24
CA ILE A 140 5.85 1.65 -7.89
C ILE A 140 6.89 2.34 -8.78
N GLU A 141 8.04 1.72 -9.03
CA GLU A 141 9.07 2.30 -9.91
C GLU A 141 8.58 2.42 -11.37
N GLU A 142 7.87 1.40 -11.87
CA GLU A 142 7.22 1.46 -13.18
C GLU A 142 6.23 2.62 -13.26
N TRP A 143 5.37 2.78 -12.26
CA TRP A 143 4.42 3.89 -12.19
C TRP A 143 5.12 5.25 -12.13
N LEU A 144 6.17 5.40 -11.35
CA LEU A 144 6.95 6.64 -11.28
C LEU A 144 7.60 6.99 -12.62
N GLU A 145 8.06 5.97 -13.37
CA GLU A 145 8.63 6.18 -14.69
C GLU A 145 7.55 6.61 -15.71
N ASP A 146 6.37 6.00 -15.66
CA ASP A 146 5.25 6.41 -16.50
C ASP A 146 4.80 7.85 -16.19
N VAL A 147 4.83 8.27 -14.91
CA VAL A 147 4.56 9.67 -14.53
C VAL A 147 5.60 10.61 -15.13
N ARG A 148 6.91 10.27 -15.08
CA ARG A 148 7.97 11.08 -15.69
C ARG A 148 7.76 11.22 -17.19
N ARG A 149 7.47 10.12 -17.87
CA ARG A 149 7.16 10.13 -19.32
C ARG A 149 5.90 10.94 -19.61
N GLY A 150 4.89 10.87 -18.73
CA GLY A 150 3.67 11.67 -18.84
C GLY A 150 3.94 13.18 -18.86
N PHE A 151 4.87 13.67 -18.04
CA PHE A 151 5.28 15.08 -18.05
C PHE A 151 5.93 15.52 -19.38
N ALA A 152 6.57 14.60 -20.11
CA ALA A 152 7.12 14.90 -21.43
C ALA A 152 6.01 15.09 -22.47
N VAL A 153 4.82 14.55 -22.25
CA VAL A 153 3.65 14.69 -23.12
C VAL A 153 2.82 15.90 -22.71
N SER A 154 2.28 15.89 -21.49
CA SER A 154 1.57 17.03 -20.89
C SER A 154 1.35 16.84 -19.39
N ILE A 155 1.06 17.95 -18.67
CA ILE A 155 0.72 17.92 -17.25
C ILE A 155 -0.55 17.09 -16.99
N GLU A 156 -1.54 17.16 -17.86
CA GLU A 156 -2.81 16.44 -17.76
C GLU A 156 -2.60 14.93 -17.88
N VAL A 157 -1.72 14.50 -18.76
CA VAL A 157 -1.33 13.08 -18.88
C VAL A 157 -0.62 12.63 -17.62
N ALA A 158 0.35 13.39 -17.12
CA ALA A 158 1.04 13.06 -15.88
C ALA A 158 0.06 12.96 -14.68
N GLU A 159 -0.90 13.88 -14.55
CA GLU A 159 -1.94 13.85 -13.50
C GLU A 159 -2.83 12.61 -13.61
N SER A 160 -3.21 12.24 -14.82
CA SER A 160 -4.01 11.05 -15.08
C SER A 160 -3.25 9.77 -14.69
N VAL A 161 -1.97 9.67 -15.06
CA VAL A 161 -1.11 8.53 -14.66
C VAL A 161 -0.93 8.47 -13.14
N VAL A 162 -0.74 9.63 -12.47
CA VAL A 162 -0.71 9.68 -11.00
C VAL A 162 -1.98 9.12 -10.40
N SER A 163 -3.14 9.45 -10.98
CA SER A 163 -4.45 9.00 -10.49
C SER A 163 -4.67 7.49 -10.58
N LEU A 164 -4.00 6.80 -11.53
CA LEU A 164 -4.11 5.34 -11.68
C LEU A 164 -3.69 4.56 -10.45
N SER A 165 -2.76 5.08 -9.65
CA SER A 165 -2.36 4.46 -8.39
C SER A 165 -3.52 4.23 -7.42
N ARG A 166 -4.63 4.97 -7.59
CA ARG A 166 -5.86 4.79 -6.80
C ARG A 166 -6.55 3.45 -7.03
N LEU A 167 -6.25 2.78 -8.15
CA LEU A 167 -6.77 1.44 -8.43
C LEU A 167 -6.09 0.38 -7.58
N VAL A 168 -4.81 0.60 -7.23
CA VAL A 168 -4.02 -0.34 -6.44
C VAL A 168 -4.32 -0.13 -4.95
N LYS A 169 -5.50 -0.57 -4.54
CA LYS A 169 -6.01 -0.45 -3.16
C LYS A 169 -6.64 -1.77 -2.71
N GLY A 170 -6.86 -1.89 -1.41
CA GLY A 170 -7.57 -3.02 -0.84
C GLY A 170 -6.64 -4.12 -0.37
N TYR A 171 -7.22 -5.18 0.14
CA TYR A 171 -6.54 -6.35 0.68
C TYR A 171 -6.90 -7.59 -0.13
N GLY A 172 -6.00 -8.55 -0.17
CA GLY A 172 -6.24 -9.85 -0.77
C GLY A 172 -6.74 -9.76 -2.23
N GLU A 173 -7.93 -10.28 -2.49
CA GLU A 173 -8.53 -10.33 -3.82
C GLU A 173 -8.82 -8.94 -4.41
N THR A 174 -9.21 -7.97 -3.57
CA THR A 174 -9.46 -6.59 -4.01
C THR A 174 -8.17 -5.95 -4.54
N HIS A 175 -7.07 -6.14 -3.83
CA HIS A 175 -5.76 -5.68 -4.26
C HIS A 175 -5.34 -6.34 -5.58
N ARG A 176 -5.46 -7.66 -5.70
CA ARG A 176 -5.12 -8.39 -6.94
C ARG A 176 -5.90 -7.87 -8.14
N ARG A 177 -7.22 -7.68 -8.00
CA ARG A 177 -8.05 -7.07 -9.05
C ARG A 177 -7.63 -5.64 -9.37
N GLY A 178 -7.30 -4.85 -8.35
CA GLY A 178 -6.79 -3.50 -8.51
C GLY A 178 -5.52 -3.45 -9.35
N VAL A 179 -4.54 -4.32 -9.05
CA VAL A 179 -3.29 -4.45 -9.82
C VAL A 179 -3.56 -4.92 -11.25
N GLN A 180 -4.48 -5.87 -11.46
CA GLN A 180 -4.83 -6.33 -12.81
C GLN A 180 -5.46 -5.20 -13.63
N ASN A 181 -6.41 -4.46 -13.06
CA ASN A 181 -7.03 -3.32 -13.72
C ASN A 181 -6.00 -2.20 -14.02
N TYR A 182 -5.12 -1.91 -13.07
CA TYR A 182 -4.03 -0.97 -13.27
C TYR A 182 -3.15 -1.36 -14.46
N ARG A 183 -2.69 -2.61 -14.51
CA ARG A 183 -1.86 -3.12 -15.63
C ARG A 183 -2.60 -3.07 -16.95
N ALA A 184 -3.86 -3.49 -17.01
CA ALA A 184 -4.66 -3.43 -18.23
C ALA A 184 -4.78 -2.00 -18.77
N ILE A 185 -5.07 -1.02 -17.92
CA ILE A 185 -5.18 0.38 -18.31
C ILE A 185 -3.80 0.94 -18.71
N ARG A 186 -2.75 0.58 -17.97
CA ARG A 186 -1.38 0.97 -18.30
C ARG A 186 -0.97 0.49 -19.68
N ASP A 187 -1.16 -0.79 -19.94
CA ASP A 187 -0.70 -1.41 -21.21
C ASP A 187 -1.54 -0.95 -22.41
N GLU A 188 -2.83 -0.70 -22.22
CA GLU A 188 -3.71 -0.31 -23.33
C GLU A 188 -3.73 1.21 -23.55
N LYS A 189 -3.89 2.01 -22.50
CA LYS A 189 -4.16 3.44 -22.61
C LYS A 189 -2.95 4.32 -22.33
N VAL A 190 -2.23 4.02 -21.24
CA VAL A 190 -1.05 4.82 -20.88
C VAL A 190 0.05 4.65 -21.92
N ALA A 191 0.33 3.43 -22.37
CA ALA A 191 1.34 3.19 -23.39
C ALA A 191 1.05 4.02 -24.65
N ARG A 192 -0.18 4.00 -25.15
CA ARG A 192 -0.59 4.79 -26.33
C ARG A 192 -0.50 6.30 -26.12
N ALA A 193 -0.83 6.77 -24.92
CA ALA A 193 -0.72 8.18 -24.57
C ALA A 193 0.76 8.64 -24.54
N LEU A 194 1.64 7.80 -24.01
CA LEU A 194 3.07 8.09 -23.90
C LEU A 194 3.81 7.96 -25.23
N ASP A 195 3.33 7.11 -26.15
CA ASP A 195 3.91 6.93 -27.48
C ASP A 195 3.37 7.94 -28.51
N GLY A 196 2.53 8.89 -28.08
CA GLY A 196 1.97 9.94 -28.95
C GLY A 196 0.93 9.44 -29.97
N THR A 197 0.46 8.21 -29.82
CA THR A 197 -0.55 7.62 -30.73
C THR A 197 -1.95 8.20 -30.48
N ILE A 198 -2.16 8.83 -29.34
CA ILE A 198 -3.41 9.50 -28.95
C ILE A 198 -3.07 10.95 -28.59
N GLU A 199 -3.87 11.92 -29.07
CA GLU A 199 -3.73 13.31 -28.64
C GLU A 199 -3.82 13.45 -27.12
N ALA A 200 -2.95 14.26 -26.52
CA ALA A 200 -2.83 14.42 -25.07
C ALA A 200 -4.17 14.73 -24.36
N LYS A 201 -5.04 15.50 -25.03
CA LYS A 201 -6.38 15.87 -24.53
C LYS A 201 -7.36 14.69 -24.48
N ILE A 202 -7.23 13.75 -25.44
CA ILE A 202 -8.04 12.53 -25.48
C ILE A 202 -7.47 11.52 -24.49
N ALA A 203 -6.14 11.42 -24.42
CA ALA A 203 -5.42 10.55 -23.49
C ALA A 203 -5.83 10.80 -22.03
N SER A 204 -5.82 12.05 -21.58
CA SER A 204 -6.16 12.42 -20.21
C SER A 204 -7.61 12.10 -19.81
N ARG A 205 -8.53 12.05 -20.79
CA ARG A 205 -9.93 11.66 -20.58
C ARG A 205 -10.16 10.15 -20.62
N SER A 206 -9.22 9.41 -21.20
CA SER A 206 -9.33 7.97 -21.43
C SER A 206 -8.63 7.14 -20.35
N ILE A 207 -7.67 7.74 -19.63
CA ILE A 207 -6.96 7.18 -18.50
C ILE A 207 -7.75 7.45 -17.20
#